data_8a06770778b667db9d6ea61f659daa43
#
_entry.id   8a06770778b667db9d6ea61f659daa43
#
_cell.length_a   1.000
_cell.length_b   1.000
_cell.length_c   1.000
_cell.angle_alpha   90.00
_cell.angle_beta   90.00
_cell.angle_gamma   90.00
#
_symmetry.space_group_name_H-M   'P 1'
#
loop_
_entity.id
_entity.type
_entity.pdbx_description
1 polymer ?
#
loop_
_entity_poly.entity_id
_entity_poly.type
_entity_poly.pdbx_seq_one_letter_code
_entity_poly.pdbx_strand_id
1 'polypeptide(L)'
;MTLNPRFRPRPSALVAALLASVLAGCVTAGKSKDADTELPADPNALVLGAEMALQRGQYLEASQAYLRAAQAANDEELAEQATRVAHEHRQWTVVQAAAERWLELNHTDEEARRYAAFAALHLYRINTATEHLSTLLETAFINPQAGFLALLPQLAEEGTSSGVTAVLKQLVTKYPNVTEAHYALSQAAVQSENLKLAMEHARKARELGPFWSPAGLLLARVQMLTGDSAGALVTAKQVIDQDNQDSHRLEYALMLMQAGKEEEGRKELNALAASESTGTVVERALADIDFQLGNRDAAAQRFSNLVASGRFVYESLFYLGAIAEGRQAWDDASQIYGRVTGGEFAVAAQTRLARIKVRQQGLEAGLKHLEEFGATRPQYRIDTITARATLMSASGDSAGALALLDTALKAYPDAVELRFARIFQLEAADKVDESIGDLRQLVADRPNDPAAVNALGYTLVDRTRHHKEGLQLIEQALTETPDSGAVLDSMGWALFRAGRSQDALGYLEQAKRRINDPEVDLHLGEVLLALDRKNDARDLWQKASERYPDNDELKQRLQKLN
;
A
#
# COMPACT_ATOMS: atom_id res chain seq x y z
N MET A 1 0.06 23.06 7.29
CA MET A 1 1.37 23.71 7.12
C MET A 1 1.61 23.89 5.63
N THR A 2 1.80 25.09 5.17
CA THR A 2 1.84 25.50 3.78
C THR A 2 3.15 25.07 3.15
N LEU A 3 3.08 24.22 2.12
CA LEU A 3 4.19 23.89 1.24
C LEU A 3 4.58 25.13 0.43
N ASN A 4 5.85 25.47 0.46
CA ASN A 4 6.46 26.60 -0.20
C ASN A 4 6.67 26.30 -1.71
N PRO A 5 6.07 27.01 -2.66
CA PRO A 5 6.20 26.74 -4.08
C PRO A 5 7.38 27.55 -4.67
N ARG A 6 8.59 27.08 -4.49
CA ARG A 6 9.75 27.65 -5.20
C ARG A 6 10.82 26.58 -5.38
N PHE A 7 10.75 25.82 -6.49
CA PHE A 7 11.95 25.29 -7.15
C PHE A 7 11.57 24.89 -8.56
N ARG A 8 11.84 25.79 -9.51
CA ARG A 8 12.05 25.41 -10.90
C ARG A 8 13.54 25.11 -11.04
N PRO A 9 13.94 23.98 -11.64
CA PRO A 9 15.35 23.72 -11.92
C PRO A 9 15.86 24.77 -12.92
N ARG A 10 16.92 25.48 -12.54
CA ARG A 10 17.70 26.28 -13.46
C ARG A 10 18.68 25.34 -14.17
N PRO A 11 18.72 25.30 -15.50
CA PRO A 11 19.81 24.60 -16.20
C PRO A 11 21.13 25.30 -15.85
N SER A 12 22.09 24.54 -15.35
CA SER A 12 23.44 25.01 -15.07
C SER A 12 24.09 25.46 -16.38
N ALA A 13 24.73 26.60 -16.34
CA ALA A 13 25.37 27.26 -17.51
C ALA A 13 26.53 26.45 -18.15
N LEU A 14 26.83 25.25 -17.66
CA LEU A 14 27.87 24.34 -18.16
C LEU A 14 27.45 23.53 -19.39
N VAL A 15 26.14 23.39 -19.66
CA VAL A 15 25.67 22.56 -20.80
C VAL A 15 25.77 23.28 -22.14
N ALA A 16 25.82 24.60 -22.18
CA ALA A 16 25.85 25.38 -23.42
C ALA A 16 27.21 25.46 -24.13
N ALA A 17 28.30 25.09 -23.42
CA ALA A 17 29.68 25.27 -23.98
C ALA A 17 30.25 23.99 -24.64
N LEU A 18 29.63 22.82 -24.50
CA LEU A 18 30.17 21.53 -24.94
C LEU A 18 29.58 21.00 -26.25
N LEU A 19 28.58 21.65 -26.82
CA LEU A 19 27.91 21.19 -28.06
C LEU A 19 28.62 21.56 -29.37
N ALA A 20 29.78 22.23 -29.32
CA ALA A 20 30.45 22.75 -30.54
C ALA A 20 31.68 21.93 -31.01
N SER A 21 32.07 20.84 -30.37
CA SER A 21 33.36 20.18 -30.68
C SER A 21 33.33 18.67 -31.01
N VAL A 22 32.19 18.05 -31.28
CA VAL A 22 32.10 16.59 -31.55
C VAL A 22 31.68 16.25 -32.99
N LEU A 23 32.16 16.98 -33.98
CA LEU A 23 31.99 16.64 -35.41
C LEU A 23 33.32 16.52 -36.14
N ALA A 24 34.24 15.69 -35.70
CA ALA A 24 35.32 15.16 -36.55
C ALA A 24 36.04 13.97 -35.86
N GLY A 25 35.86 12.80 -36.34
CA GLY A 25 36.71 11.66 -35.93
C GLY A 25 36.11 10.27 -36.20
N CYS A 26 35.87 9.92 -37.45
CA CYS A 26 35.81 8.52 -37.86
C CYS A 26 37.24 7.95 -37.87
N VAL A 27 37.54 6.97 -36.98
CA VAL A 27 38.71 6.09 -37.17
C VAL A 27 38.29 4.65 -36.93
N THR A 28 38.71 3.84 -37.84
CA THR A 28 38.53 2.43 -38.14
C THR A 28 38.79 1.50 -36.96
N ALA A 29 37.92 0.51 -36.80
CA ALA A 29 38.05 -0.60 -35.85
C ALA A 29 39.13 -1.60 -36.26
N GLY A 30 40.13 -1.73 -35.42
CA GLY A 30 41.07 -2.88 -35.41
C GLY A 30 40.75 -3.76 -34.20
N LYS A 31 40.46 -5.04 -34.40
CA LYS A 31 40.30 -6.02 -33.33
C LYS A 31 41.64 -6.34 -32.67
N SER A 32 41.82 -6.05 -31.38
CA SER A 32 42.82 -6.70 -30.55
C SER A 32 42.12 -7.32 -29.33
N LYS A 33 42.37 -8.61 -29.10
CA LYS A 33 42.09 -9.32 -27.86
C LYS A 33 43.16 -8.89 -26.86
N ASP A 34 42.79 -8.16 -25.85
CA ASP A 34 43.52 -8.09 -24.59
C ASP A 34 42.59 -7.76 -23.45
N ALA A 35 42.92 -8.30 -22.27
CA ALA A 35 42.19 -8.36 -21.04
C ALA A 35 41.41 -7.07 -20.70
N ASP A 36 40.13 -7.23 -20.30
CA ASP A 36 39.26 -6.21 -19.72
C ASP A 36 39.88 -5.62 -18.45
N THR A 37 40.68 -4.59 -18.62
CA THR A 37 40.82 -3.51 -17.67
C THR A 37 39.89 -2.43 -18.18
N GLU A 38 38.63 -2.38 -17.69
CA GLU A 38 37.74 -1.24 -17.92
C GLU A 38 38.51 -0.01 -17.45
N LEU A 39 38.82 0.90 -18.40
CA LEU A 39 39.29 2.24 -18.07
C LEU A 39 38.27 2.88 -17.14
N PRO A 40 38.68 3.59 -16.06
CA PRO A 40 37.76 4.29 -15.18
C PRO A 40 36.89 5.19 -16.06
N ALA A 41 35.57 4.94 -16.02
CA ALA A 41 34.62 5.69 -16.83
C ALA A 41 34.73 7.17 -16.49
N ASP A 42 34.87 8.03 -17.51
CA ASP A 42 34.91 9.48 -17.31
C ASP A 42 33.60 9.94 -16.63
N PRO A 43 33.64 10.54 -15.44
CA PRO A 43 32.45 10.98 -14.74
C PRO A 43 31.57 11.92 -15.58
N ASN A 44 32.17 12.79 -16.38
CA ASN A 44 31.42 13.72 -17.24
C ASN A 44 30.66 12.98 -18.35
N ALA A 45 31.28 11.94 -18.92
CA ALA A 45 30.60 11.11 -19.92
C ALA A 45 29.41 10.32 -19.31
N LEU A 46 29.56 9.87 -18.06
CA LEU A 46 28.48 9.21 -17.32
C LEU A 46 27.33 10.16 -17.00
N VAL A 47 27.63 11.39 -16.57
CA VAL A 47 26.61 12.43 -16.33
C VAL A 47 25.87 12.77 -17.63
N LEU A 48 26.59 12.98 -18.74
CA LEU A 48 25.96 13.23 -20.03
C LEU A 48 25.05 12.06 -20.47
N GLY A 49 25.51 10.83 -20.25
CA GLY A 49 24.71 9.63 -20.48
C GLY A 49 23.44 9.59 -19.65
N ALA A 50 23.54 9.97 -18.37
CA ALA A 50 22.41 10.05 -17.44
C ALA A 50 21.38 11.09 -17.91
N GLU A 51 21.82 12.29 -18.29
CA GLU A 51 20.93 13.35 -18.82
C GLU A 51 20.21 12.92 -20.10
N MET A 52 20.93 12.26 -21.00
CA MET A 52 20.34 11.73 -22.25
C MET A 52 19.32 10.62 -21.96
N ALA A 53 19.57 9.78 -20.97
CA ALA A 53 18.66 8.73 -20.54
C ALA A 53 17.38 9.33 -19.90
N LEU A 54 17.52 10.38 -19.07
CA LEU A 54 16.39 11.12 -18.51
C LEU A 54 15.48 11.71 -19.60
N GLN A 55 16.07 12.36 -20.61
CA GLN A 55 15.30 12.91 -21.73
C GLN A 55 14.53 11.86 -22.53
N ARG A 56 15.00 10.61 -22.51
CA ARG A 56 14.34 9.46 -23.18
C ARG A 56 13.37 8.72 -22.29
N GLY A 57 13.21 9.13 -21.01
CA GLY A 57 12.40 8.43 -20.02
C GLY A 57 13.00 7.10 -19.53
N GLN A 58 14.31 6.89 -19.75
CA GLN A 58 15.06 5.70 -19.33
C GLN A 58 15.60 5.91 -17.89
N TYR A 59 14.69 5.99 -16.94
CA TYR A 59 14.99 6.47 -15.58
C TYR A 59 15.94 5.55 -14.81
N LEU A 60 15.84 4.22 -15.01
CA LEU A 60 16.75 3.25 -14.36
C LEU A 60 18.18 3.42 -14.90
N GLU A 61 18.34 3.55 -16.20
CA GLU A 61 19.64 3.79 -16.81
C GLU A 61 20.26 5.11 -16.35
N ALA A 62 19.41 6.16 -16.23
CA ALA A 62 19.83 7.48 -15.78
C ALA A 62 20.33 7.46 -14.33
N SER A 63 19.55 6.91 -13.40
CA SER A 63 19.94 6.84 -12.00
C SER A 63 21.18 5.98 -11.76
N GLN A 64 21.31 4.85 -12.47
CA GLN A 64 22.51 4.02 -12.43
C GLN A 64 23.73 4.73 -13.00
N ALA A 65 23.58 5.55 -14.06
CA ALA A 65 24.67 6.32 -14.64
C ALA A 65 25.14 7.42 -13.69
N TYR A 66 24.23 8.15 -13.02
CA TYR A 66 24.58 9.11 -11.98
C TYR A 66 25.30 8.45 -10.80
N LEU A 67 24.83 7.29 -10.34
CA LEU A 67 25.48 6.54 -9.26
C LEU A 67 26.93 6.17 -9.65
N ARG A 68 27.14 5.66 -10.86
CA ARG A 68 28.50 5.35 -11.36
C ARG A 68 29.36 6.62 -11.46
N ALA A 69 28.79 7.75 -11.89
CA ALA A 69 29.49 9.02 -11.92
C ALA A 69 29.90 9.47 -10.49
N ALA A 70 29.01 9.36 -9.50
CA ALA A 70 29.27 9.67 -8.10
C ALA A 70 30.38 8.78 -7.51
N GLN A 71 30.40 7.49 -7.89
CA GLN A 71 31.46 6.56 -7.48
C GLN A 71 32.83 6.91 -8.11
N ALA A 72 32.84 7.26 -9.40
CA ALA A 72 34.05 7.57 -10.13
C ALA A 72 34.66 8.92 -9.73
N ALA A 73 33.83 9.94 -9.47
CA ALA A 73 34.27 11.27 -9.07
C ALA A 73 34.49 11.45 -7.57
N ASN A 74 33.98 10.57 -6.71
CA ASN A 74 33.82 10.77 -5.27
C ASN A 74 33.08 12.08 -4.96
N ASP A 75 31.99 12.30 -5.65
CA ASP A 75 31.23 13.55 -5.63
C ASP A 75 29.90 13.35 -4.92
N GLU A 76 29.68 14.15 -3.86
CA GLU A 76 28.48 14.10 -3.02
C GLU A 76 27.23 14.57 -3.80
N GLU A 77 27.34 15.64 -4.61
CA GLU A 77 26.22 16.19 -5.37
C GLU A 77 25.71 15.18 -6.40
N LEU A 78 26.60 14.39 -7.01
CA LEU A 78 26.22 13.32 -7.94
C LEU A 78 25.56 12.14 -7.20
N ALA A 79 25.98 11.83 -5.99
CA ALA A 79 25.31 10.79 -5.16
C ALA A 79 23.90 11.24 -4.73
N GLU A 80 23.75 12.49 -4.33
CA GLU A 80 22.46 13.12 -4.06
C GLU A 80 21.55 13.07 -5.32
N GLN A 81 22.07 13.51 -6.46
CA GLN A 81 21.31 13.50 -7.72
C GLN A 81 20.87 12.09 -8.13
N ALA A 82 21.76 11.10 -8.02
CA ALA A 82 21.44 9.70 -8.26
C ALA A 82 20.30 9.22 -7.34
N THR A 83 20.38 9.55 -6.05
CA THR A 83 19.38 9.21 -5.04
C THR A 83 18.02 9.81 -5.38
N ARG A 84 17.97 11.11 -5.69
CA ARG A 84 16.73 11.83 -6.00
C ARG A 84 16.05 11.31 -7.27
N VAL A 85 16.84 11.11 -8.35
CA VAL A 85 16.31 10.55 -9.61
C VAL A 85 15.78 9.13 -9.40
N ALA A 86 16.51 8.29 -8.69
CA ALA A 86 16.08 6.93 -8.42
C ALA A 86 14.81 6.90 -7.54
N HIS A 87 14.72 7.78 -6.52
CA HIS A 87 13.57 7.87 -5.63
C HIS A 87 12.31 8.34 -6.36
N GLU A 88 12.40 9.39 -7.18
CA GLU A 88 11.25 9.89 -7.98
C GLU A 88 10.65 8.79 -8.86
N HIS A 89 11.48 7.84 -9.30
CA HIS A 89 11.08 6.76 -10.19
C HIS A 89 10.99 5.39 -9.50
N ARG A 90 10.96 5.35 -8.15
CA ARG A 90 10.77 4.13 -7.31
C ARG A 90 11.76 2.99 -7.61
N GLN A 91 13.03 3.34 -7.85
CA GLN A 91 14.10 2.38 -8.14
C GLN A 91 14.91 2.10 -6.87
N TRP A 92 14.29 1.38 -5.96
CA TRP A 92 14.71 1.28 -4.57
C TRP A 92 16.10 0.71 -4.37
N THR A 93 16.52 -0.26 -5.19
CA THR A 93 17.88 -0.80 -5.17
C THR A 93 18.90 0.29 -5.50
N VAL A 94 18.61 1.17 -6.46
CA VAL A 94 19.50 2.28 -6.82
C VAL A 94 19.44 3.37 -5.74
N VAL A 95 18.23 3.68 -5.21
CA VAL A 95 18.09 4.63 -4.08
C VAL A 95 18.99 4.23 -2.93
N GLN A 96 18.91 2.96 -2.51
CA GLN A 96 19.73 2.48 -1.40
C GLN A 96 21.22 2.63 -1.69
N ALA A 97 21.70 2.14 -2.84
CA ALA A 97 23.11 2.21 -3.19
C ALA A 97 23.64 3.64 -3.33
N ALA A 98 22.82 4.56 -3.88
CA ALA A 98 23.18 5.96 -4.05
C ALA A 98 23.17 6.72 -2.72
N ALA A 99 22.18 6.48 -1.87
CA ALA A 99 22.11 7.09 -0.52
C ALA A 99 23.21 6.56 0.40
N GLU A 100 23.55 5.26 0.32
CA GLU A 100 24.71 4.70 1.03
C GLU A 100 26.01 5.33 0.52
N ARG A 101 26.15 5.55 -0.80
CA ARG A 101 27.31 6.27 -1.36
C ARG A 101 27.36 7.72 -0.88
N TRP A 102 26.21 8.41 -0.81
CA TRP A 102 26.13 9.76 -0.25
C TRP A 102 26.58 9.77 1.22
N LEU A 103 26.15 8.80 2.04
CA LEU A 103 26.58 8.64 3.43
C LEU A 103 28.08 8.28 3.60
N GLU A 104 28.69 7.59 2.64
CA GLU A 104 30.14 7.36 2.65
C GLU A 104 30.92 8.68 2.48
N LEU A 105 30.38 9.61 1.67
CA LEU A 105 30.99 10.91 1.42
C LEU A 105 30.67 11.92 2.53
N ASN A 106 29.46 11.84 3.09
CA ASN A 106 28.97 12.69 4.18
C ASN A 106 28.18 11.86 5.21
N HIS A 107 28.88 11.25 6.15
CA HIS A 107 28.30 10.31 7.12
C HIS A 107 27.29 10.94 8.10
N THR A 108 27.19 12.26 8.17
CA THR A 108 26.25 12.98 9.04
C THR A 108 25.01 13.48 8.33
N ASP A 109 24.89 13.25 7.02
CA ASP A 109 23.76 13.73 6.25
C ASP A 109 22.46 12.99 6.63
N GLU A 110 21.50 13.75 7.16
CA GLU A 110 20.22 13.20 7.63
C GLU A 110 19.28 12.85 6.47
N GLU A 111 19.34 13.56 5.35
CA GLU A 111 18.50 13.30 4.18
C GLU A 111 18.95 12.01 3.49
N ALA A 112 20.25 11.85 3.26
CA ALA A 112 20.82 10.62 2.74
C ALA A 112 20.45 9.40 3.61
N ARG A 113 20.55 9.55 4.94
CA ARG A 113 20.19 8.49 5.87
C ARG A 113 18.71 8.13 5.83
N ARG A 114 17.83 9.12 5.61
CA ARG A 114 16.39 8.90 5.45
C ARG A 114 16.09 8.15 4.16
N TYR A 115 16.72 8.53 3.04
CA TYR A 115 16.58 7.80 1.79
C TYR A 115 17.07 6.34 1.91
N ALA A 116 18.21 6.10 2.56
CA ALA A 116 18.73 4.77 2.81
C ALA A 116 17.77 3.92 3.66
N ALA A 117 17.19 4.51 4.72
CA ALA A 117 16.22 3.83 5.58
C ALA A 117 14.95 3.43 4.81
N PHE A 118 14.36 4.33 4.04
CA PHE A 118 13.12 4.07 3.31
C PHE A 118 13.35 3.13 2.13
N ALA A 119 14.46 3.26 1.40
CA ALA A 119 14.83 2.29 0.37
C ALA A 119 14.97 0.87 0.95
N ALA A 120 15.67 0.74 2.08
CA ALA A 120 15.79 -0.55 2.78
C ALA A 120 14.42 -1.10 3.22
N LEU A 121 13.49 -0.24 3.65
CA LEU A 121 12.12 -0.63 4.01
C LEU A 121 11.33 -1.14 2.79
N HIS A 122 11.40 -0.43 1.65
CA HIS A 122 10.79 -0.86 0.39
C HIS A 122 11.36 -2.19 -0.11
N LEU A 123 12.67 -2.43 0.08
CA LEU A 123 13.34 -3.68 -0.26
C LEU A 123 13.16 -4.79 0.80
N TYR A 124 12.38 -4.52 1.85
CA TYR A 124 12.17 -5.41 3.01
C TYR A 124 13.46 -5.80 3.73
N ARG A 125 14.48 -4.94 3.69
CA ARG A 125 15.77 -5.10 4.40
C ARG A 125 15.66 -4.54 5.82
N ILE A 126 14.91 -5.24 6.67
CA ILE A 126 14.45 -4.75 7.97
C ILE A 126 15.60 -4.31 8.89
N ASN A 127 16.68 -5.09 8.94
CA ASN A 127 17.83 -4.76 9.79
C ASN A 127 18.51 -3.46 9.33
N THR A 128 18.75 -3.29 8.04
CA THR A 128 19.32 -2.07 7.46
C THR A 128 18.44 -0.85 7.71
N ALA A 129 17.13 -0.99 7.47
CA ALA A 129 16.16 0.07 7.77
C ALA A 129 16.18 0.45 9.26
N THR A 130 16.21 -0.54 10.16
CA THR A 130 16.25 -0.31 11.61
C THR A 130 17.53 0.41 12.03
N GLU A 131 18.68 0.07 11.45
CA GLU A 131 19.97 0.70 11.74
C GLU A 131 19.96 2.19 11.37
N HIS A 132 19.54 2.53 10.15
CA HIS A 132 19.43 3.92 9.71
C HIS A 132 18.42 4.72 10.53
N LEU A 133 17.22 4.15 10.80
CA LEU A 133 16.20 4.82 11.61
C LEU A 133 16.65 5.00 13.07
N SER A 134 17.34 4.02 13.64
CA SER A 134 17.92 4.14 14.98
C SER A 134 18.93 5.29 15.06
N THR A 135 19.79 5.42 14.06
CA THR A 135 20.75 6.53 14.00
C THR A 135 20.03 7.89 13.86
N LEU A 136 18.98 7.97 13.01
CA LEU A 136 18.16 9.19 12.90
C LEU A 136 17.51 9.57 14.25
N LEU A 137 16.97 8.59 14.97
CA LEU A 137 16.39 8.84 16.30
C LEU A 137 17.39 9.40 17.31
N GLU A 138 18.68 9.07 17.16
CA GLU A 138 19.75 9.53 18.05
C GLU A 138 20.32 10.88 17.65
N THR A 139 20.36 11.20 16.36
CA THR A 139 21.14 12.34 15.84
C THR A 139 20.29 13.48 15.30
N ALA A 140 19.13 13.18 14.70
CA ALA A 140 18.30 14.16 13.99
C ALA A 140 17.20 14.80 14.86
N PHE A 141 16.94 14.29 16.05
CA PHE A 141 15.85 14.75 16.90
C PHE A 141 16.34 15.11 18.30
N ILE A 142 15.63 16.07 18.94
CA ILE A 142 15.93 16.52 20.30
C ILE A 142 15.89 15.36 21.31
N ASN A 143 15.00 14.41 21.09
CA ASN A 143 14.84 13.20 21.87
C ASN A 143 14.13 12.12 21.03
N PRO A 144 14.22 10.83 21.43
CA PRO A 144 13.56 9.75 20.72
C PRO A 144 12.04 9.90 20.61
N GLN A 145 11.38 10.50 21.61
CA GLN A 145 9.94 10.73 21.62
C GLN A 145 9.49 11.56 20.41
N ALA A 146 10.13 12.72 20.23
CA ALA A 146 9.88 13.59 19.08
C ALA A 146 10.19 12.88 17.75
N GLY A 147 11.26 12.07 17.72
CA GLY A 147 11.65 11.29 16.55
C GLY A 147 10.60 10.27 16.13
N PHE A 148 10.08 9.47 17.05
CA PHE A 148 9.02 8.51 16.72
C PHE A 148 7.77 9.19 16.16
N LEU A 149 7.32 10.31 16.73
CA LEU A 149 6.15 11.03 16.23
C LEU A 149 6.39 11.67 14.85
N ALA A 150 7.60 12.15 14.59
CA ALA A 150 7.95 12.76 13.31
C ALA A 150 8.12 11.72 12.17
N LEU A 151 8.68 10.56 12.50
CA LEU A 151 8.92 9.49 11.53
C LEU A 151 7.66 8.65 11.20
N LEU A 152 6.73 8.53 12.14
CA LEU A 152 5.58 7.64 11.98
C LEU A 152 4.73 7.91 10.72
N PRO A 153 4.36 9.15 10.36
CA PRO A 153 3.65 9.43 9.11
C PRO A 153 4.45 9.04 7.87
N GLN A 154 5.76 9.29 7.89
CA GLN A 154 6.66 8.96 6.77
C GLN A 154 6.79 7.43 6.61
N LEU A 155 6.92 6.69 7.71
CA LEU A 155 6.95 5.23 7.70
C LEU A 155 5.64 4.63 7.15
N ALA A 156 4.50 5.24 7.47
CA ALA A 156 3.19 4.79 6.98
C ALA A 156 3.03 5.05 5.47
N GLU A 157 3.65 6.09 4.94
CA GLU A 157 3.63 6.44 3.51
C GLU A 157 4.63 5.60 2.70
N GLU A 158 5.83 5.36 3.24
CA GLU A 158 6.97 4.77 2.53
C GLU A 158 7.08 3.24 2.71
N GLY A 159 6.38 2.64 3.66
CA GLY A 159 6.56 1.23 3.98
C GLY A 159 5.32 0.36 3.84
N THR A 160 5.53 -0.92 3.59
CA THR A 160 4.46 -1.92 3.79
C THR A 160 4.14 -2.04 5.28
N SER A 161 2.88 -2.23 5.64
CA SER A 161 2.45 -2.36 7.05
C SER A 161 3.25 -3.41 7.82
N SER A 162 3.54 -4.55 7.20
CA SER A 162 4.36 -5.62 7.79
C SER A 162 5.82 -5.21 7.97
N GLY A 163 6.42 -4.53 6.99
CA GLY A 163 7.79 -4.03 7.06
C GLY A 163 7.96 -2.97 8.16
N VAL A 164 7.05 -2.01 8.23
CA VAL A 164 7.01 -0.97 9.28
C VAL A 164 6.88 -1.61 10.67
N THR A 165 5.97 -2.57 10.81
CA THR A 165 5.80 -3.31 12.07
C THR A 165 7.08 -4.05 12.48
N ALA A 166 7.75 -4.72 11.53
CA ALA A 166 8.99 -5.45 11.80
C ALA A 166 10.12 -4.52 12.27
N VAL A 167 10.28 -3.36 11.63
CA VAL A 167 11.25 -2.33 12.03
C VAL A 167 10.93 -1.78 13.43
N LEU A 168 9.67 -1.41 13.67
CA LEU A 168 9.26 -0.85 14.97
C LEU A 168 9.37 -1.87 16.11
N LYS A 169 9.15 -3.17 15.86
CA LYS A 169 9.45 -4.25 16.84
C LYS A 169 10.91 -4.20 17.30
N GLN A 170 11.86 -4.03 16.35
CA GLN A 170 13.27 -3.93 16.69
C GLN A 170 13.59 -2.62 17.44
N LEU A 171 13.04 -1.49 16.99
CA LEU A 171 13.26 -0.19 17.64
C LEU A 171 12.71 -0.15 19.06
N VAL A 172 11.54 -0.71 19.34
CA VAL A 172 10.97 -0.79 20.70
C VAL A 172 11.86 -1.59 21.63
N THR A 173 12.56 -2.61 21.14
CA THR A 173 13.55 -3.36 21.96
C THR A 173 14.69 -2.45 22.43
N LYS A 174 15.09 -1.48 21.61
CA LYS A 174 16.11 -0.47 21.96
C LYS A 174 15.54 0.66 22.84
N TYR A 175 14.26 0.98 22.68
CA TYR A 175 13.59 2.09 23.38
C TYR A 175 12.39 1.61 24.24
N PRO A 176 12.59 0.66 25.20
CA PRO A 176 11.50 -0.04 25.89
C PRO A 176 10.68 0.83 26.86
N ASN A 177 11.18 2.02 27.19
CA ASN A 177 10.51 2.96 28.11
C ASN A 177 10.04 4.25 27.41
N VAL A 178 9.99 4.25 26.07
CA VAL A 178 9.52 5.39 25.28
C VAL A 178 8.07 5.15 24.89
N THR A 179 7.16 5.96 25.40
CA THR A 179 5.72 5.89 25.16
C THR A 179 5.40 5.89 23.67
N GLU A 180 6.01 6.82 22.92
CA GLU A 180 5.78 7.04 21.50
C GLU A 180 6.28 5.87 20.65
N ALA A 181 7.31 5.15 21.09
CA ALA A 181 7.75 3.92 20.43
C ALA A 181 6.69 2.82 20.48
N HIS A 182 6.11 2.59 21.66
CA HIS A 182 5.02 1.63 21.82
C HIS A 182 3.74 2.07 21.10
N TYR A 183 3.44 3.37 21.11
CA TYR A 183 2.35 3.95 20.34
C TYR A 183 2.52 3.68 18.84
N ALA A 184 3.71 3.97 18.29
CA ALA A 184 4.03 3.75 16.89
C ALA A 184 3.91 2.28 16.51
N LEU A 185 4.48 1.38 17.32
CA LEU A 185 4.37 -0.06 17.07
C LEU A 185 2.93 -0.56 17.14
N SER A 186 2.13 -0.08 18.10
CA SER A 186 0.72 -0.45 18.18
C SER A 186 -0.07 0.00 16.94
N GLN A 187 0.16 1.21 16.44
CA GLN A 187 -0.47 1.68 15.20
C GLN A 187 -0.05 0.84 13.99
N ALA A 188 1.24 0.56 13.84
CA ALA A 188 1.72 -0.29 12.75
C ALA A 188 1.17 -1.72 12.84
N ALA A 189 1.05 -2.26 14.06
CA ALA A 189 0.48 -3.58 14.30
C ALA A 189 -1.01 -3.66 13.95
N VAL A 190 -1.79 -2.59 14.13
CA VAL A 190 -3.17 -2.50 13.61
C VAL A 190 -3.17 -2.58 12.09
N GLN A 191 -2.29 -1.83 11.43
CA GLN A 191 -2.23 -1.79 9.96
C GLN A 191 -1.72 -3.11 9.35
N SER A 192 -0.86 -3.84 10.07
CA SER A 192 -0.38 -5.17 9.66
C SER A 192 -1.27 -6.32 10.13
N GLU A 193 -2.48 -6.02 10.60
CA GLU A 193 -3.47 -7.00 11.03
C GLU A 193 -2.92 -7.97 12.11
N ASN A 194 -2.18 -7.41 13.10
CA ASN A 194 -1.70 -8.11 14.28
C ASN A 194 -2.29 -7.45 15.55
N LEU A 195 -3.58 -7.69 15.80
CA LEU A 195 -4.31 -7.03 16.88
C LEU A 195 -3.82 -7.45 18.28
N LYS A 196 -3.23 -8.63 18.40
CA LYS A 196 -2.61 -9.08 19.66
C LYS A 196 -1.41 -8.19 20.00
N LEU A 197 -0.50 -8.00 19.05
CA LEU A 197 0.66 -7.11 19.20
C LEU A 197 0.22 -5.66 19.42
N ALA A 198 -0.78 -5.20 18.65
CA ALA A 198 -1.35 -3.87 18.80
C ALA A 198 -1.88 -3.63 20.23
N MET A 199 -2.63 -4.58 20.80
CA MET A 199 -3.18 -4.50 22.15
C MET A 199 -2.08 -4.46 23.22
N GLU A 200 -1.07 -5.31 23.10
CA GLU A 200 0.08 -5.34 24.01
C GLU A 200 0.75 -3.97 24.08
N HIS A 201 1.08 -3.40 22.92
CA HIS A 201 1.81 -2.14 22.85
C HIS A 201 0.92 -0.91 23.12
N ALA A 202 -0.38 -0.95 22.80
CA ALA A 202 -1.32 0.09 23.21
C ALA A 202 -1.44 0.20 24.75
N ARG A 203 -1.53 -0.96 25.43
CA ARG A 203 -1.53 -1.00 26.90
C ARG A 203 -0.23 -0.47 27.48
N LYS A 204 0.91 -0.85 26.90
CA LYS A 204 2.22 -0.37 27.35
C LYS A 204 2.39 1.13 27.14
N ALA A 205 1.96 1.67 26.00
CA ALA A 205 1.96 3.12 25.76
C ALA A 205 1.08 3.85 26.78
N ARG A 206 -0.11 3.33 27.12
CA ARG A 206 -1.00 3.92 28.13
C ARG A 206 -0.41 3.83 29.53
N GLU A 207 0.29 2.74 29.87
CA GLU A 207 1.00 2.58 31.15
C GLU A 207 2.12 3.60 31.32
N LEU A 208 2.95 3.78 30.28
CA LEU A 208 4.08 4.73 30.29
C LEU A 208 3.61 6.19 30.23
N GLY A 209 2.53 6.47 29.51
CA GLY A 209 1.96 7.81 29.30
C GLY A 209 0.50 7.90 29.76
N PRO A 210 0.18 7.79 31.08
CA PRO A 210 -1.21 7.70 31.55
C PRO A 210 -2.04 8.96 31.30
N PHE A 211 -1.42 10.10 31.05
CA PHE A 211 -2.09 11.38 30.75
C PHE A 211 -1.92 11.80 29.28
N TRP A 212 -1.26 10.99 28.46
CA TRP A 212 -1.10 11.27 27.05
C TRP A 212 -2.32 10.75 26.27
N SER A 213 -3.21 11.67 25.86
CA SER A 213 -4.48 11.38 25.22
C SER A 213 -4.37 10.45 24.00
N PRO A 214 -3.36 10.61 23.07
CA PRO A 214 -3.22 9.71 21.94
C PRO A 214 -3.04 8.24 22.35
N ALA A 215 -2.28 7.94 23.42
CA ALA A 215 -2.11 6.57 23.88
C ALA A 215 -3.41 5.96 24.43
N GLY A 216 -4.21 6.76 25.12
CA GLY A 216 -5.53 6.34 25.64
C GLY A 216 -6.53 6.08 24.51
N LEU A 217 -6.59 6.95 23.52
CA LEU A 217 -7.47 6.81 22.35
C LEU A 217 -7.04 5.63 21.46
N LEU A 218 -5.74 5.42 21.28
CA LEU A 218 -5.23 4.25 20.57
C LEU A 218 -5.65 2.95 21.29
N LEU A 219 -5.50 2.87 22.61
CA LEU A 219 -5.94 1.73 23.38
C LEU A 219 -7.44 1.47 23.19
N ALA A 220 -8.28 2.51 23.28
CA ALA A 220 -9.71 2.39 23.04
C ALA A 220 -10.03 1.88 21.62
N ARG A 221 -9.32 2.38 20.60
CA ARG A 221 -9.47 1.92 19.21
C ARG A 221 -9.12 0.45 19.06
N VAL A 222 -8.01 0.00 19.64
CA VAL A 222 -7.61 -1.42 19.60
C VAL A 222 -8.59 -2.31 20.37
N GLN A 223 -9.13 -1.85 21.49
CA GLN A 223 -10.20 -2.56 22.22
C GLN A 223 -11.45 -2.73 21.32
N MET A 224 -11.87 -1.69 20.57
CA MET A 224 -12.95 -1.80 19.59
C MET A 224 -12.66 -2.88 18.55
N LEU A 225 -11.48 -2.84 17.93
CA LEU A 225 -11.07 -3.79 16.89
C LEU A 225 -11.00 -5.24 17.39
N THR A 226 -10.72 -5.44 18.67
CA THR A 226 -10.70 -6.76 19.31
C THR A 226 -12.05 -7.21 19.88
N GLY A 227 -13.10 -6.39 19.70
CA GLY A 227 -14.48 -6.70 20.12
C GLY A 227 -14.83 -6.28 21.55
N ASP A 228 -13.91 -5.67 22.31
CA ASP A 228 -14.17 -5.10 23.63
C ASP A 228 -14.75 -3.67 23.51
N SER A 229 -15.93 -3.56 22.91
CA SER A 229 -16.59 -2.26 22.72
C SER A 229 -16.93 -1.55 24.04
N ALA A 230 -17.26 -2.31 25.07
CA ALA A 230 -17.59 -1.71 26.38
C ALA A 230 -16.33 -1.13 27.04
N GLY A 231 -15.22 -1.85 27.05
CA GLY A 231 -13.94 -1.36 27.55
C GLY A 231 -13.43 -0.16 26.75
N ALA A 232 -13.57 -0.18 25.42
CA ALA A 232 -13.18 0.91 24.54
C ALA A 232 -13.89 2.22 24.91
N LEU A 233 -15.22 2.18 25.08
CA LEU A 233 -16.00 3.36 25.44
C LEU A 233 -15.64 3.91 26.83
N VAL A 234 -15.34 3.03 27.80
CA VAL A 234 -14.85 3.45 29.12
C VAL A 234 -13.48 4.12 29.00
N THR A 235 -12.56 3.53 28.25
CA THR A 235 -11.20 4.08 28.05
C THR A 235 -11.25 5.43 27.35
N ALA A 236 -12.02 5.55 26.27
CA ALA A 236 -12.17 6.81 25.54
C ALA A 236 -12.84 7.89 26.39
N LYS A 237 -13.87 7.54 27.19
CA LYS A 237 -14.53 8.48 28.09
C LYS A 237 -13.57 9.01 29.16
N GLN A 238 -12.70 8.16 29.72
CA GLN A 238 -11.65 8.61 30.66
C GLN A 238 -10.70 9.63 30.04
N VAL A 239 -10.35 9.46 28.75
CA VAL A 239 -9.51 10.46 28.03
C VAL A 239 -10.24 11.78 27.92
N ILE A 240 -11.52 11.79 27.52
CA ILE A 240 -12.32 13.02 27.38
C ILE A 240 -12.49 13.73 28.71
N ASP A 241 -12.67 12.99 29.80
CA ASP A 241 -12.83 13.57 31.14
C ASP A 241 -11.54 14.26 31.62
N GLN A 242 -10.37 13.85 31.11
CA GLN A 242 -9.06 14.45 31.36
C GLN A 242 -8.72 15.58 30.39
N ASP A 243 -9.09 15.43 29.12
CA ASP A 243 -8.72 16.33 28.03
C ASP A 243 -9.89 16.44 27.02
N ASN A 244 -10.80 17.34 27.29
CA ASN A 244 -12.06 17.51 26.57
C ASN A 244 -11.88 18.30 25.26
N GLN A 245 -11.00 17.82 24.37
CA GLN A 245 -10.86 18.40 23.04
C GLN A 245 -11.92 17.86 22.07
N ASP A 246 -12.37 18.70 21.15
CA ASP A 246 -13.37 18.32 20.14
C ASP A 246 -12.91 17.13 19.27
N SER A 247 -11.61 17.04 18.98
CA SER A 247 -11.02 15.89 18.25
C SER A 247 -11.18 14.56 19.02
N HIS A 248 -11.00 14.57 20.34
CA HIS A 248 -11.18 13.38 21.18
C HIS A 248 -12.65 13.00 21.31
N ARG A 249 -13.54 14.00 21.44
CA ARG A 249 -14.99 13.78 21.45
C ARG A 249 -15.48 13.22 20.12
N LEU A 250 -14.90 13.66 18.99
CA LEU A 250 -15.21 13.09 17.68
C LEU A 250 -14.84 11.60 17.61
N GLU A 251 -13.64 11.21 18.05
CA GLU A 251 -13.28 9.79 18.10
C GLU A 251 -14.22 8.97 18.97
N TYR A 252 -14.58 9.48 20.13
CA TYR A 252 -15.55 8.82 21.01
C TYR A 252 -16.93 8.68 20.36
N ALA A 253 -17.41 9.72 19.68
CA ALA A 253 -18.68 9.69 18.96
C ALA A 253 -18.68 8.59 17.87
N LEU A 254 -17.59 8.46 17.12
CA LEU A 254 -17.42 7.38 16.13
C LEU A 254 -17.37 6.00 16.78
N MET A 255 -16.72 5.86 17.94
CA MET A 255 -16.73 4.60 18.71
C MET A 255 -18.14 4.25 19.22
N LEU A 256 -18.95 5.23 19.63
CA LEU A 256 -20.36 5.02 19.99
C LEU A 256 -21.16 4.49 18.80
N MET A 257 -20.98 5.06 17.61
CA MET A 257 -21.62 4.59 16.38
C MET A 257 -21.22 3.12 16.09
N GLN A 258 -19.93 2.82 16.14
CA GLN A 258 -19.40 1.48 15.90
C GLN A 258 -19.87 0.45 16.94
N ALA A 259 -20.08 0.87 18.18
CA ALA A 259 -20.64 0.04 19.25
C ALA A 259 -22.16 -0.16 19.16
N GLY A 260 -22.82 0.35 18.11
CA GLY A 260 -24.28 0.28 17.94
C GLY A 260 -25.08 1.25 18.82
N LYS A 261 -24.42 2.24 19.46
CA LYS A 261 -25.05 3.29 20.25
C LYS A 261 -25.33 4.52 19.37
N GLU A 262 -26.12 4.31 18.32
CA GLU A 262 -26.31 5.27 17.24
C GLU A 262 -26.85 6.62 17.73
N GLU A 263 -27.86 6.62 18.60
CA GLU A 263 -28.46 7.86 19.14
C GLU A 263 -27.45 8.70 19.93
N GLU A 264 -26.66 8.06 20.80
CA GLU A 264 -25.63 8.73 21.59
C GLU A 264 -24.52 9.29 20.68
N GLY A 265 -24.07 8.50 19.70
CA GLY A 265 -23.03 8.90 18.74
C GLY A 265 -23.48 10.08 17.86
N ARG A 266 -24.70 10.01 17.29
CA ARG A 266 -25.25 11.12 16.48
C ARG A 266 -25.43 12.40 17.29
N LYS A 267 -25.84 12.29 18.55
CA LYS A 267 -25.96 13.46 19.45
C LYS A 267 -24.62 14.16 19.64
N GLU A 268 -23.54 13.39 19.90
CA GLU A 268 -22.19 13.96 20.04
C GLU A 268 -21.69 14.56 18.71
N LEU A 269 -21.89 13.87 17.58
CA LEU A 269 -21.52 14.39 16.25
C LEU A 269 -22.24 15.70 15.94
N ASN A 270 -23.54 15.77 16.18
CA ASN A 270 -24.32 17.00 15.94
C ASN A 270 -23.86 18.15 16.83
N ALA A 271 -23.49 17.90 18.08
CA ALA A 271 -22.94 18.91 18.97
C ALA A 271 -21.59 19.47 18.47
N LEU A 272 -20.77 18.61 17.83
CA LEU A 272 -19.47 18.97 17.26
C LEU A 272 -19.57 19.62 15.88
N ALA A 273 -20.67 19.43 15.16
CA ALA A 273 -20.86 19.98 13.81
C ALA A 273 -20.86 21.52 13.78
N ALA A 274 -21.22 22.17 14.87
CA ALA A 274 -21.22 23.64 15.01
C ALA A 274 -19.83 24.22 15.32
N SER A 275 -18.81 23.36 15.60
CA SER A 275 -17.46 23.81 15.91
C SER A 275 -16.66 24.13 14.65
N GLU A 276 -15.99 25.28 14.60
CA GLU A 276 -15.11 25.65 13.49
C GLU A 276 -13.93 24.68 13.31
N SER A 277 -13.46 24.09 14.40
CA SER A 277 -12.28 23.19 14.39
C SER A 277 -12.59 21.82 13.84
N THR A 278 -13.79 21.29 14.07
CA THR A 278 -14.19 19.91 13.75
C THR A 278 -15.36 19.80 12.77
N GLY A 279 -16.11 20.84 12.53
CA GLY A 279 -17.36 20.81 11.74
C GLY A 279 -17.19 20.13 10.37
N THR A 280 -16.11 20.42 9.64
CA THR A 280 -15.84 19.80 8.33
C THR A 280 -15.48 18.31 8.44
N VAL A 281 -14.77 17.91 9.51
CA VAL A 281 -14.40 16.49 9.76
C VAL A 281 -15.64 15.71 10.20
N VAL A 282 -16.52 16.34 10.99
CA VAL A 282 -17.82 15.77 11.37
C VAL A 282 -18.73 15.60 10.16
N GLU A 283 -18.79 16.59 9.26
CA GLU A 283 -19.57 16.49 8.01
C GLU A 283 -19.08 15.34 7.14
N ARG A 284 -17.75 15.15 7.03
CA ARG A 284 -17.15 13.98 6.37
C ARG A 284 -17.59 12.68 7.03
N ALA A 285 -17.46 12.57 8.35
CA ALA A 285 -17.84 11.36 9.08
C ALA A 285 -19.33 11.02 8.92
N LEU A 286 -20.20 12.02 8.96
CA LEU A 286 -21.64 11.83 8.70
C LEU A 286 -21.92 11.44 7.25
N ALA A 287 -21.16 11.98 6.28
CA ALA A 287 -21.27 11.58 4.87
C ALA A 287 -20.91 10.11 4.66
N ASP A 288 -19.82 9.64 5.30
CA ASP A 288 -19.41 8.25 5.26
C ASP A 288 -20.44 7.32 5.90
N ILE A 289 -20.97 7.68 7.07
CA ILE A 289 -22.02 6.93 7.77
C ILE A 289 -23.28 6.82 6.87
N ASP A 290 -23.76 7.94 6.31
CA ASP A 290 -24.91 7.94 5.43
C ASP A 290 -24.66 7.11 4.17
N PHE A 291 -23.43 7.12 3.62
CA PHE A 291 -23.05 6.28 2.49
C PHE A 291 -23.08 4.79 2.85
N GLN A 292 -22.54 4.39 3.99
CA GLN A 292 -22.50 2.99 4.46
C GLN A 292 -23.91 2.46 4.78
N LEU A 293 -24.78 3.31 5.35
CA LEU A 293 -26.17 2.95 5.64
C LEU A 293 -27.07 2.94 4.38
N GLY A 294 -26.54 3.31 3.22
CA GLY A 294 -27.30 3.35 1.97
C GLY A 294 -28.13 4.61 1.78
N ASN A 295 -28.02 5.61 2.63
CA ASN A 295 -28.69 6.91 2.55
C ASN A 295 -28.05 7.79 1.46
N ARG A 296 -28.09 7.31 0.20
CA ARG A 296 -27.31 7.86 -0.93
C ARG A 296 -27.58 9.35 -1.18
N ASP A 297 -28.80 9.85 -0.97
CA ASP A 297 -29.13 11.25 -1.19
C ASP A 297 -28.54 12.15 -0.10
N ALA A 298 -28.62 11.75 1.17
CA ALA A 298 -28.02 12.47 2.29
C ALA A 298 -26.48 12.48 2.15
N ALA A 299 -25.87 11.34 1.85
CA ALA A 299 -24.43 11.23 1.59
C ALA A 299 -23.99 12.17 0.44
N ALA A 300 -24.72 12.16 -0.69
CA ALA A 300 -24.41 13.01 -1.84
C ALA A 300 -24.48 14.51 -1.49
N GLN A 301 -25.48 14.93 -0.71
CA GLN A 301 -25.57 16.31 -0.26
C GLN A 301 -24.38 16.71 0.60
N ARG A 302 -23.98 15.87 1.57
CA ARG A 302 -22.85 16.14 2.45
C ARG A 302 -21.52 16.16 1.69
N PHE A 303 -21.26 15.19 0.82
CA PHE A 303 -20.07 15.20 -0.04
C PHE A 303 -20.04 16.43 -0.95
N SER A 304 -21.19 16.88 -1.46
CA SER A 304 -21.26 18.11 -2.26
C SER A 304 -20.91 19.36 -1.44
N ASN A 305 -21.34 19.43 -0.19
CA ASN A 305 -20.97 20.51 0.73
C ASN A 305 -19.45 20.52 1.00
N LEU A 306 -18.84 19.33 1.19
CA LEU A 306 -17.40 19.20 1.38
C LEU A 306 -16.62 19.67 0.16
N VAL A 307 -17.05 19.29 -1.05
CA VAL A 307 -16.46 19.79 -2.30
C VAL A 307 -16.58 21.30 -2.40
N ALA A 308 -17.76 21.88 -2.07
CA ALA A 308 -17.98 23.32 -2.10
C ALA A 308 -17.11 24.08 -1.08
N SER A 309 -16.82 23.47 0.07
CA SER A 309 -15.94 24.03 1.10
C SER A 309 -14.43 23.96 0.73
N GLY A 310 -14.07 23.25 -0.34
CA GLY A 310 -12.68 22.99 -0.71
C GLY A 310 -11.95 21.99 0.20
N ARG A 311 -12.69 21.27 1.08
CA ARG A 311 -12.13 20.29 2.03
C ARG A 311 -12.52 18.87 1.61
N PHE A 312 -11.58 17.92 1.75
CA PHE A 312 -11.79 16.51 1.36
C PHE A 312 -12.30 16.36 -0.09
N VAL A 313 -11.82 17.23 -1.01
CA VAL A 313 -12.39 17.36 -2.35
C VAL A 313 -12.29 16.06 -3.15
N TYR A 314 -11.11 15.45 -3.22
CA TYR A 314 -10.91 14.25 -4.03
C TYR A 314 -11.67 13.04 -3.48
N GLU A 315 -11.67 12.85 -2.18
CA GLU A 315 -12.44 11.81 -1.50
C GLU A 315 -13.94 11.99 -1.76
N SER A 316 -14.46 13.21 -1.52
CA SER A 316 -15.87 13.52 -1.74
C SER A 316 -16.30 13.33 -3.20
N LEU A 317 -15.46 13.73 -4.17
CA LEU A 317 -15.70 13.48 -5.58
C LEU A 317 -15.71 11.99 -5.91
N PHE A 318 -14.82 11.19 -5.30
CA PHE A 318 -14.83 9.75 -5.50
C PHE A 318 -16.16 9.13 -5.06
N TYR A 319 -16.66 9.46 -3.87
CA TYR A 319 -17.95 8.94 -3.39
C TYR A 319 -19.14 9.46 -4.19
N LEU A 320 -19.12 10.72 -4.62
CA LEU A 320 -20.15 11.26 -5.53
C LEU A 320 -20.16 10.50 -6.88
N GLY A 321 -18.97 10.21 -7.42
CA GLY A 321 -18.83 9.38 -8.61
C GLY A 321 -19.39 7.97 -8.40
N ALA A 322 -19.12 7.35 -7.24
CA ALA A 322 -19.65 6.03 -6.89
C ALA A 322 -21.19 6.03 -6.73
N ILE A 323 -21.76 7.11 -6.20
CA ILE A 323 -23.22 7.26 -6.12
C ILE A 323 -23.83 7.40 -7.53
N ALA A 324 -23.23 8.21 -8.41
CA ALA A 324 -23.67 8.36 -9.79
C ALA A 324 -23.56 7.05 -10.58
N GLU A 325 -22.44 6.32 -10.42
CA GLU A 325 -22.24 4.98 -11.01
C GLU A 325 -23.29 3.99 -10.53
N GLY A 326 -23.59 3.94 -9.24
CA GLY A 326 -24.64 3.09 -8.67
C GLY A 326 -26.05 3.41 -9.18
N ARG A 327 -26.29 4.64 -9.65
CA ARG A 327 -27.51 5.07 -10.33
C ARG A 327 -27.48 4.84 -11.84
N GLN A 328 -26.40 4.28 -12.36
CA GLN A 328 -26.15 4.10 -13.78
C GLN A 328 -26.09 5.42 -14.59
N ALA A 329 -25.85 6.54 -13.92
CA ALA A 329 -25.64 7.84 -14.53
C ALA A 329 -24.18 7.95 -15.02
N TRP A 330 -23.87 7.20 -16.09
CA TRP A 330 -22.49 6.96 -16.55
C TRP A 330 -21.75 8.25 -16.96
N ASP A 331 -22.46 9.19 -17.57
CA ASP A 331 -21.86 10.46 -18.01
C ASP A 331 -21.51 11.36 -16.82
N ASP A 332 -22.42 11.44 -15.84
CA ASP A 332 -22.17 12.17 -14.57
C ASP A 332 -21.00 11.51 -13.80
N ALA A 333 -21.04 10.18 -13.68
CA ALA A 333 -19.96 9.43 -13.02
C ALA A 333 -18.61 9.70 -13.69
N SER A 334 -18.56 9.68 -15.03
CA SER A 334 -17.36 9.97 -15.81
C SER A 334 -16.83 11.38 -15.57
N GLN A 335 -17.70 12.37 -15.56
CA GLN A 335 -17.34 13.76 -15.31
C GLN A 335 -16.80 13.96 -13.89
N ILE A 336 -17.45 13.33 -12.90
CA ILE A 336 -17.06 13.43 -11.49
C ILE A 336 -15.72 12.74 -11.24
N TYR A 337 -15.57 11.47 -11.67
CA TYR A 337 -14.30 10.73 -11.52
C TYR A 337 -13.13 11.42 -12.23
N GLY A 338 -13.37 12.04 -13.40
CA GLY A 338 -12.35 12.79 -14.13
C GLY A 338 -11.74 13.94 -13.34
N ARG A 339 -12.44 14.47 -12.32
CA ARG A 339 -11.96 15.53 -11.43
C ARG A 339 -11.09 15.01 -10.29
N VAL A 340 -11.08 13.70 -10.01
CA VAL A 340 -10.26 13.09 -8.94
C VAL A 340 -8.86 12.82 -9.49
N THR A 341 -8.01 13.84 -9.48
CA THR A 341 -6.68 13.78 -10.09
C THR A 341 -5.53 13.65 -9.11
N GLY A 342 -5.82 13.56 -7.81
CA GLY A 342 -4.83 13.46 -6.73
C GLY A 342 -5.42 12.80 -5.49
N GLY A 343 -4.55 12.59 -4.48
CA GLY A 343 -4.89 11.91 -3.24
C GLY A 343 -5.00 10.38 -3.38
N GLU A 344 -5.34 9.72 -2.29
CA GLU A 344 -5.44 8.25 -2.20
C GLU A 344 -6.47 7.63 -3.14
N PHE A 345 -7.54 8.37 -3.48
CA PHE A 345 -8.60 7.90 -4.37
C PHE A 345 -8.32 8.10 -5.85
N ALA A 346 -7.20 8.73 -6.23
CA ALA A 346 -6.91 9.08 -7.62
C ALA A 346 -6.93 7.86 -8.55
N VAL A 347 -6.13 6.83 -8.26
CA VAL A 347 -6.03 5.63 -9.11
C VAL A 347 -7.36 4.88 -9.14
N ALA A 348 -8.05 4.75 -8.00
CA ALA A 348 -9.35 4.08 -7.93
C ALA A 348 -10.39 4.80 -8.79
N ALA A 349 -10.48 6.13 -8.72
CA ALA A 349 -11.39 6.94 -9.53
C ALA A 349 -11.08 6.82 -11.02
N GLN A 350 -9.79 6.94 -11.41
CA GLN A 350 -9.38 6.85 -12.80
C GLN A 350 -9.56 5.44 -13.38
N THR A 351 -9.41 4.40 -12.57
CA THR A 351 -9.70 3.02 -12.96
C THR A 351 -11.21 2.82 -13.21
N ARG A 352 -12.08 3.37 -12.35
CA ARG A 352 -13.54 3.35 -12.59
C ARG A 352 -13.92 4.12 -13.85
N LEU A 353 -13.34 5.31 -14.05
CA LEU A 353 -13.52 6.08 -15.27
C LEU A 353 -13.07 5.30 -16.52
N ALA A 354 -11.92 4.61 -16.44
CA ALA A 354 -11.45 3.78 -17.54
C ALA A 354 -12.43 2.64 -17.86
N ARG A 355 -13.01 1.97 -16.85
CA ARG A 355 -14.06 0.94 -17.04
C ARG A 355 -15.30 1.51 -17.72
N ILE A 356 -15.73 2.72 -17.34
CA ILE A 356 -16.85 3.40 -18.01
C ILE A 356 -16.49 3.67 -19.48
N LYS A 357 -15.26 4.16 -19.76
CA LYS A 357 -14.78 4.37 -21.14
C LYS A 357 -14.72 3.06 -21.93
N VAL A 358 -14.29 1.94 -21.32
CA VAL A 358 -14.32 0.62 -21.96
C VAL A 358 -15.75 0.28 -22.39
N ARG A 359 -16.72 0.48 -21.50
CA ARG A 359 -18.13 0.21 -21.77
C ARG A 359 -18.72 1.07 -22.89
N GLN A 360 -18.33 2.34 -22.97
CA GLN A 360 -18.89 3.32 -23.93
C GLN A 360 -18.15 3.37 -25.26
N GLN A 361 -16.83 3.17 -25.26
CA GLN A 361 -15.94 3.48 -26.39
C GLN A 361 -14.98 2.31 -26.74
N GLY A 362 -15.01 1.22 -25.99
CA GLY A 362 -14.15 0.06 -26.20
C GLY A 362 -12.87 0.08 -25.36
N LEU A 363 -12.16 -1.07 -25.35
CA LEU A 363 -10.99 -1.32 -24.50
C LEU A 363 -9.88 -0.27 -24.68
N GLU A 364 -9.57 0.08 -25.92
CA GLU A 364 -8.50 1.02 -26.26
C GLU A 364 -8.65 2.39 -25.57
N ALA A 365 -9.89 2.91 -25.51
CA ALA A 365 -10.19 4.18 -24.85
C ALA A 365 -9.90 4.15 -23.34
N GLY A 366 -10.22 3.04 -22.67
CA GLY A 366 -9.92 2.85 -21.25
C GLY A 366 -8.43 2.72 -20.98
N LEU A 367 -7.72 1.93 -21.79
CA LEU A 367 -6.27 1.73 -21.67
C LEU A 367 -5.50 3.03 -21.90
N LYS A 368 -5.82 3.76 -22.95
CA LYS A 368 -5.23 5.05 -23.28
C LYS A 368 -5.42 6.07 -22.15
N HIS A 369 -6.63 6.12 -21.56
CA HIS A 369 -6.91 7.01 -20.45
C HIS A 369 -5.97 6.76 -19.25
N LEU A 370 -5.80 5.51 -18.83
CA LEU A 370 -4.90 5.16 -17.72
C LEU A 370 -3.43 5.41 -18.05
N GLU A 371 -3.04 5.18 -19.31
CA GLU A 371 -1.68 5.47 -19.79
C GLU A 371 -1.35 6.95 -19.70
N GLU A 372 -2.22 7.81 -20.23
CA GLU A 372 -2.06 9.27 -20.19
C GLU A 372 -2.04 9.80 -18.76
N PHE A 373 -2.89 9.24 -17.87
CA PHE A 373 -2.92 9.61 -16.47
C PHE A 373 -1.60 9.25 -15.76
N GLY A 374 -1.09 8.04 -15.94
CA GLY A 374 0.18 7.57 -15.35
C GLY A 374 1.41 8.27 -15.98
N ALA A 375 1.36 8.61 -17.27
CA ALA A 375 2.45 9.31 -17.93
C ALA A 375 2.67 10.72 -17.38
N THR A 376 1.60 11.41 -17.02
CA THR A 376 1.64 12.78 -16.48
C THR A 376 1.81 12.85 -14.96
N ARG A 377 1.73 11.70 -14.26
CA ARG A 377 1.78 11.60 -12.80
C ARG A 377 2.64 10.40 -12.38
N PRO A 378 3.96 10.58 -12.27
CA PRO A 378 4.92 9.49 -12.01
C PRO A 378 4.58 8.67 -10.74
N GLN A 379 4.04 9.32 -9.71
CA GLN A 379 3.65 8.66 -8.45
C GLN A 379 2.56 7.60 -8.60
N TYR A 380 1.70 7.68 -9.64
CA TYR A 380 0.64 6.70 -9.92
C TYR A 380 0.95 5.76 -11.09
N ARG A 381 2.16 5.84 -11.64
CA ARG A 381 2.52 5.10 -12.87
C ARG A 381 2.43 3.59 -12.70
N ILE A 382 2.98 3.06 -11.61
CA ILE A 382 2.96 1.63 -11.32
C ILE A 382 1.52 1.14 -11.15
N ASP A 383 0.72 1.87 -10.38
CA ASP A 383 -0.68 1.51 -10.13
C ASP A 383 -1.52 1.55 -11.41
N THR A 384 -1.27 2.54 -12.29
CA THR A 384 -1.98 2.61 -13.58
C THR A 384 -1.56 1.52 -14.56
N ILE A 385 -0.31 1.06 -14.53
CA ILE A 385 0.14 -0.11 -15.30
C ILE A 385 -0.60 -1.36 -14.81
N THR A 386 -0.67 -1.57 -13.50
CA THR A 386 -1.42 -2.68 -12.90
C THR A 386 -2.90 -2.64 -13.28
N ALA A 387 -3.53 -1.46 -13.21
CA ALA A 387 -4.93 -1.28 -13.61
C ALA A 387 -5.15 -1.57 -15.11
N ARG A 388 -4.21 -1.17 -15.98
CA ARG A 388 -4.26 -1.49 -17.42
C ARG A 388 -4.17 -2.99 -17.67
N ALA A 389 -3.23 -3.68 -17.01
CA ALA A 389 -3.09 -5.13 -17.12
C ALA A 389 -4.37 -5.85 -16.69
N THR A 390 -5.00 -5.39 -15.60
CA THR A 390 -6.28 -5.93 -15.12
C THR A 390 -7.40 -5.72 -16.14
N LEU A 391 -7.50 -4.55 -16.77
CA LEU A 391 -8.50 -4.27 -17.81
C LEU A 391 -8.30 -5.12 -19.06
N MET A 392 -7.06 -5.33 -19.51
CA MET A 392 -6.70 -6.18 -20.64
C MET A 392 -7.14 -7.62 -20.37
N SER A 393 -6.77 -8.15 -19.20
CA SER A 393 -7.14 -9.51 -18.80
C SER A 393 -8.65 -9.70 -18.70
N ALA A 394 -9.35 -8.77 -18.06
CA ALA A 394 -10.83 -8.79 -17.95
C ALA A 394 -11.54 -8.71 -19.34
N SER A 395 -10.84 -8.21 -20.36
CA SER A 395 -11.33 -8.16 -21.74
C SER A 395 -10.86 -9.36 -22.60
N GLY A 396 -10.19 -10.35 -21.99
CA GLY A 396 -9.70 -11.56 -22.64
C GLY A 396 -8.28 -11.48 -23.22
N ASP A 397 -7.59 -10.34 -23.09
CA ASP A 397 -6.21 -10.17 -23.57
C ASP A 397 -5.18 -10.43 -22.44
N SER A 398 -5.15 -11.65 -21.93
CA SER A 398 -4.20 -12.06 -20.90
C SER A 398 -2.75 -12.04 -21.41
N ALA A 399 -2.52 -12.32 -22.70
CA ALA A 399 -1.18 -12.30 -23.28
C ALA A 399 -0.62 -10.86 -23.34
N GLY A 400 -1.44 -9.90 -23.76
CA GLY A 400 -1.08 -8.48 -23.76
C GLY A 400 -0.85 -7.96 -22.34
N ALA A 401 -1.67 -8.35 -21.36
CA ALA A 401 -1.49 -8.00 -19.95
C ALA A 401 -0.12 -8.46 -19.41
N LEU A 402 0.27 -9.72 -19.66
CA LEU A 402 1.58 -10.24 -19.27
C LEU A 402 2.72 -9.51 -19.97
N ALA A 403 2.62 -9.25 -21.27
CA ALA A 403 3.65 -8.50 -22.02
C ALA A 403 3.83 -7.06 -21.50
N LEU A 404 2.75 -6.40 -21.10
CA LEU A 404 2.79 -5.09 -20.46
C LEU A 404 3.54 -5.15 -19.13
N LEU A 405 3.23 -6.14 -18.27
CA LEU A 405 3.87 -6.32 -16.97
C LEU A 405 5.35 -6.71 -17.11
N ASP A 406 5.70 -7.59 -18.05
CA ASP A 406 7.09 -7.95 -18.36
C ASP A 406 7.91 -6.73 -18.79
N THR A 407 7.32 -5.85 -19.58
CA THR A 407 7.96 -4.60 -20.01
C THR A 407 8.14 -3.64 -18.84
N ALA A 408 7.11 -3.51 -18.01
CA ALA A 408 7.15 -2.64 -16.84
C ALA A 408 8.18 -3.09 -15.80
N LEU A 409 8.30 -4.40 -15.56
CA LEU A 409 9.28 -4.97 -14.63
C LEU A 409 10.74 -4.77 -15.06
N LYS A 410 11.01 -4.61 -16.37
CA LYS A 410 12.35 -4.19 -16.83
C LYS A 410 12.69 -2.76 -16.44
N ALA A 411 11.69 -1.88 -16.42
CA ALA A 411 11.87 -0.47 -16.04
C ALA A 411 11.78 -0.27 -14.50
N TYR A 412 11.03 -1.12 -13.81
CA TYR A 412 10.77 -1.05 -12.37
C TYR A 412 10.99 -2.43 -11.71
N PRO A 413 12.24 -2.93 -11.67
CA PRO A 413 12.53 -4.29 -11.21
C PRO A 413 12.19 -4.53 -9.72
N ASP A 414 12.19 -3.47 -8.92
CA ASP A 414 11.93 -3.50 -7.48
C ASP A 414 10.43 -3.34 -7.13
N ALA A 415 9.55 -3.10 -8.13
CA ALA A 415 8.13 -2.87 -7.90
C ALA A 415 7.42 -4.19 -7.55
N VAL A 416 7.20 -4.40 -6.25
CA VAL A 416 6.51 -5.59 -5.72
C VAL A 416 5.07 -5.68 -6.23
N GLU A 417 4.41 -4.55 -6.41
CA GLU A 417 3.06 -4.45 -6.94
C GLU A 417 2.95 -5.02 -8.37
N LEU A 418 3.96 -4.75 -9.21
CA LEU A 418 4.01 -5.30 -10.57
C LEU A 418 4.33 -6.81 -10.56
N ARG A 419 5.17 -7.27 -9.63
CA ARG A 419 5.45 -8.71 -9.47
C ARG A 419 4.17 -9.46 -9.07
N PHE A 420 3.43 -8.98 -8.07
CA PHE A 420 2.14 -9.57 -7.71
C PHE A 420 1.13 -9.51 -8.86
N ALA A 421 1.02 -8.37 -9.55
CA ALA A 421 0.15 -8.27 -10.72
C ALA A 421 0.50 -9.32 -11.79
N ARG A 422 1.78 -9.55 -12.06
CA ARG A 422 2.24 -10.58 -13.00
C ARG A 422 1.88 -11.99 -12.52
N ILE A 423 2.11 -12.28 -11.25
CA ILE A 423 1.75 -13.56 -10.61
C ILE A 423 0.26 -13.84 -10.79
N PHE A 424 -0.62 -12.88 -10.46
CA PHE A 424 -2.07 -13.03 -10.65
C PHE A 424 -2.46 -13.26 -12.11
N GLN A 425 -1.79 -12.59 -13.07
CA GLN A 425 -2.05 -12.82 -14.50
C GLN A 425 -1.56 -14.21 -14.96
N LEU A 426 -0.46 -14.70 -14.41
CA LEU A 426 0.04 -16.06 -14.69
C LEU A 426 -0.95 -17.11 -14.17
N GLU A 427 -1.48 -16.93 -12.97
CA GLU A 427 -2.49 -17.83 -12.38
C GLU A 427 -3.80 -17.82 -13.17
N ALA A 428 -4.28 -16.65 -13.54
CA ALA A 428 -5.46 -16.50 -14.39
C ALA A 428 -5.29 -17.14 -15.79
N ALA A 429 -4.04 -17.20 -16.29
CA ALA A 429 -3.69 -17.85 -17.55
C ALA A 429 -3.36 -19.34 -17.40
N ASP A 430 -3.55 -19.95 -16.22
CA ASP A 430 -3.20 -21.32 -15.85
C ASP A 430 -1.70 -21.67 -16.00
N LYS A 431 -0.81 -20.66 -15.94
CA LYS A 431 0.64 -20.78 -16.01
C LYS A 431 1.24 -20.95 -14.60
N VAL A 432 0.79 -21.98 -13.90
CA VAL A 432 1.06 -22.21 -12.47
C VAL A 432 2.55 -22.34 -12.17
N ASP A 433 3.32 -23.04 -13.00
CA ASP A 433 4.76 -23.23 -12.77
C ASP A 433 5.54 -21.91 -12.88
N GLU A 434 5.16 -21.03 -13.82
CA GLU A 434 5.75 -19.71 -13.96
C GLU A 434 5.39 -18.83 -12.73
N SER A 435 4.14 -18.86 -12.28
CA SER A 435 3.67 -18.16 -11.08
C SER A 435 4.45 -18.60 -9.83
N ILE A 436 4.62 -19.91 -9.62
CA ILE A 436 5.42 -20.44 -8.50
C ILE A 436 6.88 -20.01 -8.60
N GLY A 437 7.45 -19.96 -9.80
CA GLY A 437 8.81 -19.47 -10.02
C GLY A 437 8.98 -18.03 -9.54
N ASP A 438 8.07 -17.16 -9.93
CA ASP A 438 8.05 -15.74 -9.52
C ASP A 438 7.82 -15.59 -8.01
N LEU A 439 6.90 -16.35 -7.43
CA LEU A 439 6.63 -16.35 -5.99
C LEU A 439 7.84 -16.82 -5.19
N ARG A 440 8.52 -17.88 -5.63
CA ARG A 440 9.76 -18.35 -4.98
C ARG A 440 10.86 -17.30 -5.03
N GLN A 441 11.00 -16.59 -6.15
CA GLN A 441 11.96 -15.49 -6.26
C GLN A 441 11.57 -14.34 -5.34
N LEU A 442 10.28 -13.98 -5.28
CA LEU A 442 9.79 -12.93 -4.39
C LEU A 442 10.05 -13.27 -2.91
N VAL A 443 9.81 -14.51 -2.50
CA VAL A 443 10.11 -14.99 -1.14
C VAL A 443 11.62 -15.03 -0.88
N ALA A 444 12.44 -15.35 -1.86
CA ALA A 444 13.91 -15.31 -1.72
C ALA A 444 14.42 -13.88 -1.50
N ASP A 445 13.86 -12.92 -2.23
CA ASP A 445 14.18 -11.49 -2.08
C ASP A 445 13.65 -10.91 -0.76
N ARG A 446 12.54 -11.43 -0.25
CA ARG A 446 11.75 -10.91 0.90
C ARG A 446 11.29 -12.06 1.82
N PRO A 447 12.20 -12.78 2.48
CA PRO A 447 11.90 -14.08 3.12
C PRO A 447 10.92 -13.99 4.32
N ASN A 448 10.76 -12.81 4.90
CA ASN A 448 9.88 -12.57 6.05
C ASN A 448 8.70 -11.65 5.71
N ASP A 449 8.44 -11.40 4.42
CA ASP A 449 7.27 -10.65 3.98
C ASP A 449 6.04 -11.58 4.03
N PRO A 450 5.09 -11.37 4.97
CA PRO A 450 3.95 -12.28 5.14
C PRO A 450 3.10 -12.40 3.89
N ALA A 451 2.98 -11.32 3.10
CA ALA A 451 2.19 -11.34 1.86
C ALA A 451 2.83 -12.26 0.80
N ALA A 452 4.15 -12.16 0.61
CA ALA A 452 4.87 -13.00 -0.33
C ALA A 452 4.86 -14.48 0.11
N VAL A 453 5.10 -14.72 1.40
CA VAL A 453 5.12 -16.06 1.99
C VAL A 453 3.74 -16.71 1.91
N ASN A 454 2.67 -15.97 2.25
CA ASN A 454 1.29 -16.46 2.16
C ASN A 454 0.90 -16.76 0.71
N ALA A 455 1.21 -15.90 -0.24
CA ALA A 455 0.87 -16.10 -1.65
C ALA A 455 1.52 -17.38 -2.20
N LEU A 456 2.82 -17.61 -1.92
CA LEU A 456 3.48 -18.86 -2.30
C LEU A 456 2.81 -20.07 -1.62
N GLY A 457 2.55 -19.98 -0.32
CA GLY A 457 1.91 -21.04 0.46
C GLY A 457 0.53 -21.41 -0.09
N TYR A 458 -0.30 -20.42 -0.36
CA TYR A 458 -1.64 -20.60 -0.95
C TYR A 458 -1.57 -21.27 -2.33
N THR A 459 -0.77 -20.75 -3.26
CA THR A 459 -0.62 -21.31 -4.60
C THR A 459 -0.14 -22.76 -4.57
N LEU A 460 0.82 -23.10 -3.67
CA LEU A 460 1.28 -24.47 -3.49
C LEU A 460 0.18 -25.41 -3.00
N VAL A 461 -0.66 -24.95 -2.07
CA VAL A 461 -1.79 -25.74 -1.54
C VAL A 461 -2.91 -25.88 -2.57
N ASP A 462 -3.27 -24.80 -3.24
CA ASP A 462 -4.43 -24.78 -4.12
C ASP A 462 -4.15 -25.44 -5.46
N ARG A 463 -3.01 -25.11 -6.07
CA ARG A 463 -2.72 -25.45 -7.47
C ARG A 463 -1.76 -26.64 -7.64
N THR A 464 -1.18 -27.20 -6.55
CA THR A 464 -0.19 -28.28 -6.64
C THR A 464 -0.46 -29.40 -5.63
N ARG A 465 0.49 -30.35 -5.56
CA ARG A 465 0.50 -31.41 -4.52
C ARG A 465 1.46 -31.09 -3.36
N HIS A 466 2.05 -29.90 -3.33
CA HIS A 466 3.01 -29.48 -2.30
C HIS A 466 2.33 -28.93 -1.04
N HIS A 467 1.22 -29.57 -0.61
CA HIS A 467 0.37 -29.09 0.49
C HIS A 467 1.13 -28.92 1.81
N LYS A 468 2.13 -29.79 2.10
CA LYS A 468 2.90 -29.68 3.35
C LYS A 468 3.79 -28.44 3.35
N GLU A 469 4.48 -28.15 2.26
CA GLU A 469 5.31 -26.94 2.10
C GLU A 469 4.42 -25.70 2.19
N GLY A 470 3.31 -25.69 1.45
CA GLY A 470 2.37 -24.56 1.46
C GLY A 470 1.79 -24.28 2.84
N LEU A 471 1.38 -25.31 3.59
CA LEU A 471 0.88 -25.14 4.96
C LEU A 471 1.94 -24.51 5.88
N GLN A 472 3.21 -24.96 5.80
CA GLN A 472 4.29 -24.37 6.62
C GLN A 472 4.51 -22.88 6.33
N LEU A 473 4.44 -22.49 5.05
CA LEU A 473 4.56 -21.08 4.65
C LEU A 473 3.37 -20.25 5.16
N ILE A 474 2.14 -20.77 5.06
CA ILE A 474 0.96 -20.08 5.59
C ILE A 474 1.03 -19.95 7.12
N GLU A 475 1.51 -20.98 7.83
CA GLU A 475 1.76 -20.91 9.28
C GLU A 475 2.78 -19.83 9.66
N GLN A 476 3.85 -19.67 8.85
CA GLN A 476 4.83 -18.60 9.02
C GLN A 476 4.16 -17.22 8.86
N ALA A 477 3.38 -17.02 7.79
CA ALA A 477 2.67 -15.76 7.54
C ALA A 477 1.66 -15.44 8.66
N LEU A 478 0.92 -16.45 9.14
CA LEU A 478 -0.05 -16.32 10.21
C LEU A 478 0.59 -15.89 11.54
N THR A 479 1.86 -16.25 11.78
CA THR A 479 2.59 -15.82 12.98
C THR A 479 2.80 -14.30 12.99
N GLU A 480 3.08 -13.69 11.85
CA GLU A 480 3.32 -12.24 11.74
C GLU A 480 2.01 -11.43 11.59
N THR A 481 1.01 -11.99 10.90
CA THR A 481 -0.26 -11.33 10.61
C THR A 481 -1.45 -12.23 11.01
N PRO A 482 -1.64 -12.50 12.32
CA PRO A 482 -2.60 -13.51 12.81
C PRO A 482 -4.07 -13.14 12.61
N ASP A 483 -4.36 -11.87 12.36
CA ASP A 483 -5.71 -11.36 12.12
C ASP A 483 -5.98 -11.02 10.65
N SER A 484 -5.02 -11.28 9.75
CA SER A 484 -5.17 -11.04 8.31
C SER A 484 -6.24 -11.96 7.73
N GLY A 485 -7.29 -11.34 7.15
CA GLY A 485 -8.37 -12.08 6.51
C GLY A 485 -7.88 -13.00 5.40
N ALA A 486 -6.92 -12.55 4.59
CA ALA A 486 -6.33 -13.33 3.50
C ALA A 486 -5.50 -14.52 4.01
N VAL A 487 -4.71 -14.31 5.09
CA VAL A 487 -3.89 -15.40 5.66
C VAL A 487 -4.77 -16.41 6.42
N LEU A 488 -5.81 -15.93 7.09
CA LEU A 488 -6.81 -16.79 7.75
C LEU A 488 -7.58 -17.65 6.73
N ASP A 489 -7.94 -17.08 5.58
CA ASP A 489 -8.56 -17.82 4.48
C ASP A 489 -7.61 -18.90 3.93
N SER A 490 -6.37 -18.52 3.60
CA SER A 490 -5.33 -19.44 3.14
C SER A 490 -5.11 -20.59 4.11
N MET A 491 -5.10 -20.30 5.43
CA MET A 491 -4.95 -21.31 6.48
C MET A 491 -6.15 -22.26 6.53
N GLY A 492 -7.37 -21.71 6.48
CA GLY A 492 -8.59 -22.49 6.42
C GLY A 492 -8.63 -23.39 5.19
N TRP A 493 -8.30 -22.86 4.02
CA TRP A 493 -8.23 -23.64 2.78
C TRP A 493 -7.18 -24.74 2.84
N ALA A 494 -5.98 -24.44 3.35
CA ALA A 494 -4.91 -25.43 3.53
C ALA A 494 -5.32 -26.58 4.45
N LEU A 495 -5.98 -26.28 5.55
CA LEU A 495 -6.52 -27.30 6.47
C LEU A 495 -7.60 -28.16 5.81
N PHE A 496 -8.49 -27.54 5.04
CA PHE A 496 -9.51 -28.24 4.27
C PHE A 496 -8.89 -29.21 3.25
N ARG A 497 -7.92 -28.73 2.47
CA ARG A 497 -7.18 -29.55 1.49
C ARG A 497 -6.38 -30.67 2.16
N ALA A 498 -6.03 -30.54 3.44
CA ALA A 498 -5.43 -31.58 4.28
C ALA A 498 -6.46 -32.53 4.94
N GLY A 499 -7.74 -32.40 4.63
CA GLY A 499 -8.83 -33.24 5.20
C GLY A 499 -9.26 -32.84 6.61
N ARG A 500 -8.86 -31.66 7.12
CA ARG A 500 -9.15 -31.16 8.46
C ARG A 500 -10.30 -30.14 8.43
N SER A 501 -11.44 -30.54 7.88
CA SER A 501 -12.58 -29.63 7.63
C SER A 501 -13.11 -28.94 8.88
N GLN A 502 -13.09 -29.61 10.06
CA GLN A 502 -13.55 -28.99 11.30
C GLN A 502 -12.62 -27.88 11.79
N ASP A 503 -11.30 -28.05 11.62
CA ASP A 503 -10.31 -27.01 11.97
C ASP A 503 -10.37 -25.84 10.97
N ALA A 504 -10.56 -26.16 9.68
CA ALA A 504 -10.71 -25.18 8.61
C ALA A 504 -11.87 -24.20 8.86
N LEU A 505 -13.01 -24.70 9.35
CA LEU A 505 -14.20 -23.90 9.61
C LEU A 505 -13.91 -22.68 10.50
N GLY A 506 -13.16 -22.88 11.58
CA GLY A 506 -12.85 -21.80 12.52
C GLY A 506 -12.02 -20.67 11.90
N TYR A 507 -11.07 -21.00 11.00
CA TYR A 507 -10.26 -20.01 10.30
C TYR A 507 -11.05 -19.26 9.24
N LEU A 508 -11.86 -19.96 8.45
CA LEU A 508 -12.69 -19.35 7.40
C LEU A 508 -13.80 -18.45 7.96
N GLU A 509 -14.40 -18.83 9.10
CA GLU A 509 -15.34 -17.97 9.80
C GLU A 509 -14.65 -16.70 10.32
N GLN A 510 -13.39 -16.77 10.75
CA GLN A 510 -12.61 -15.60 11.13
C GLN A 510 -12.28 -14.74 9.91
N ALA A 511 -11.80 -15.34 8.81
CA ALA A 511 -11.54 -14.64 7.55
C ALA A 511 -12.78 -13.86 7.08
N LYS A 512 -13.95 -14.51 7.09
CA LYS A 512 -15.24 -13.90 6.71
C LYS A 512 -15.63 -12.69 7.54
N ARG A 513 -15.23 -12.63 8.81
CA ARG A 513 -15.45 -11.45 9.66
C ARG A 513 -14.48 -10.31 9.36
N ARG A 514 -13.32 -10.61 8.76
CA ARG A 514 -12.25 -9.63 8.49
C ARG A 514 -12.35 -9.01 7.10
N ILE A 515 -12.68 -9.82 6.09
CA ILE A 515 -12.74 -9.38 4.70
C ILE A 515 -14.03 -9.79 4.01
N ASN A 516 -14.47 -8.95 3.09
CA ASN A 516 -15.59 -9.24 2.19
C ASN A 516 -15.01 -9.64 0.84
N ASP A 517 -14.68 -10.92 0.70
CA ASP A 517 -14.12 -11.51 -0.51
C ASP A 517 -14.99 -12.70 -0.95
N PRO A 518 -15.36 -12.79 -2.25
CA PRO A 518 -16.13 -13.92 -2.76
C PRO A 518 -15.40 -15.25 -2.64
N GLU A 519 -14.07 -15.27 -2.65
CA GLU A 519 -13.26 -16.49 -2.50
C GLU A 519 -13.41 -17.07 -1.09
N VAL A 520 -13.41 -16.22 -0.05
CA VAL A 520 -13.70 -16.66 1.33
C VAL A 520 -15.09 -17.28 1.44
N ASP A 521 -16.09 -16.70 0.76
CA ASP A 521 -17.44 -17.28 0.74
C ASP A 521 -17.48 -18.63 0.00
N LEU A 522 -16.69 -18.79 -1.06
CA LEU A 522 -16.54 -20.07 -1.77
C LEU A 522 -15.90 -21.12 -0.88
N HIS A 523 -14.74 -20.81 -0.28
CA HIS A 523 -14.01 -21.73 0.60
C HIS A 523 -14.83 -22.16 1.81
N LEU A 524 -15.47 -21.21 2.49
CA LEU A 524 -16.32 -21.49 3.64
C LEU A 524 -17.52 -22.39 3.27
N GLY A 525 -18.14 -22.14 2.12
CA GLY A 525 -19.24 -22.97 1.61
C GLY A 525 -18.80 -24.42 1.31
N GLU A 526 -17.62 -24.61 0.70
CA GLU A 526 -17.06 -25.94 0.44
C GLU A 526 -16.79 -26.71 1.75
N VAL A 527 -16.26 -26.03 2.77
CA VAL A 527 -16.03 -26.62 4.10
C VAL A 527 -17.35 -26.98 4.78
N LEU A 528 -18.37 -26.12 4.69
CA LEU A 528 -19.70 -26.42 5.21
C LEU A 528 -20.32 -27.64 4.56
N LEU A 529 -20.16 -27.79 3.22
CA LEU A 529 -20.62 -28.98 2.50
C LEU A 529 -19.90 -30.26 2.98
N ALA A 530 -18.59 -30.19 3.14
CA ALA A 530 -17.81 -31.33 3.63
C ALA A 530 -18.18 -31.74 5.08
N LEU A 531 -18.78 -30.82 5.84
CA LEU A 531 -19.31 -31.05 7.19
C LEU A 531 -20.82 -31.41 7.20
N ASP A 532 -21.40 -31.71 6.03
CA ASP A 532 -22.85 -32.03 5.83
C ASP A 532 -23.81 -30.87 6.20
N ARG A 533 -23.30 -29.62 6.25
CA ARG A 533 -24.06 -28.40 6.54
C ARG A 533 -24.57 -27.74 5.27
N LYS A 534 -25.33 -28.49 4.44
CA LYS A 534 -25.77 -28.04 3.10
C LYS A 534 -26.63 -26.78 3.12
N ASN A 535 -27.51 -26.64 4.12
CA ASN A 535 -28.38 -25.47 4.19
C ASN A 535 -27.57 -24.21 4.49
N ASP A 536 -26.58 -24.30 5.39
CA ASP A 536 -25.70 -23.18 5.72
C ASP A 536 -24.86 -22.75 4.52
N ALA A 537 -24.33 -23.70 3.74
CA ALA A 537 -23.59 -23.42 2.51
C ALA A 537 -24.50 -22.74 1.46
N ARG A 538 -25.75 -23.21 1.28
CA ARG A 538 -26.70 -22.59 0.35
C ARG A 538 -27.00 -21.15 0.74
N ASP A 539 -27.34 -20.90 2.01
CA ASP A 539 -27.65 -19.56 2.52
C ASP A 539 -26.47 -18.61 2.40
N LEU A 540 -25.25 -19.11 2.66
CA LEU A 540 -24.02 -18.35 2.49
C LEU A 540 -23.81 -17.92 1.03
N TRP A 541 -23.85 -18.90 0.10
CA TRP A 541 -23.61 -18.62 -1.32
C TRP A 541 -24.72 -17.81 -1.97
N GLN A 542 -25.98 -17.95 -1.49
CA GLN A 542 -27.08 -17.10 -1.95
C GLN A 542 -26.81 -15.63 -1.59
N LYS A 543 -26.47 -15.34 -0.33
CA LYS A 543 -26.15 -13.98 0.13
C LYS A 543 -24.89 -13.43 -0.56
N ALA A 544 -23.90 -14.29 -0.81
CA ALA A 544 -22.70 -13.92 -1.56
C ALA A 544 -23.03 -13.58 -3.03
N SER A 545 -23.88 -14.37 -3.69
CA SER A 545 -24.30 -14.10 -5.07
C SER A 545 -25.09 -12.79 -5.22
N GLU A 546 -25.87 -12.41 -4.22
CA GLU A 546 -26.56 -11.11 -4.17
C GLU A 546 -25.55 -9.94 -4.02
N ARG A 547 -24.48 -10.16 -3.26
CA ARG A 547 -23.40 -9.16 -3.05
C ARG A 547 -22.46 -9.06 -4.25
N TYR A 548 -22.19 -10.18 -4.91
CA TYR A 548 -21.26 -10.33 -6.03
C TYR A 548 -21.98 -10.87 -7.28
N PRO A 549 -22.87 -10.09 -7.89
CA PRO A 549 -23.74 -10.57 -8.97
C PRO A 549 -22.99 -10.98 -10.24
N ASP A 550 -21.77 -10.53 -10.41
CA ASP A 550 -20.92 -10.84 -11.57
C ASP A 550 -19.97 -12.04 -11.32
N ASN A 551 -20.01 -12.67 -10.13
CA ASN A 551 -19.20 -13.85 -9.83
C ASN A 551 -19.89 -15.12 -10.33
N ASP A 552 -19.39 -15.66 -11.44
CA ASP A 552 -19.97 -16.85 -12.08
C ASP A 552 -19.71 -18.14 -11.29
N GLU A 553 -18.63 -18.22 -10.53
CA GLU A 553 -18.32 -19.40 -9.71
C GLU A 553 -19.32 -19.58 -8.58
N LEU A 554 -19.65 -18.51 -7.85
CA LEU A 554 -20.71 -18.53 -6.83
C LEU A 554 -22.05 -19.01 -7.44
N LYS A 555 -22.42 -18.51 -8.62
CA LYS A 555 -23.64 -18.95 -9.34
C LYS A 555 -23.60 -20.44 -9.67
N GLN A 556 -22.47 -20.93 -10.18
CA GLN A 556 -22.29 -22.34 -10.51
C GLN A 556 -22.38 -23.26 -9.27
N ARG A 557 -21.74 -22.84 -8.15
CA ARG A 557 -21.81 -23.58 -6.89
C ARG A 557 -23.24 -23.65 -6.36
N LEU A 558 -23.96 -22.54 -6.39
CA LEU A 558 -25.35 -22.49 -5.95
C LEU A 558 -26.27 -23.36 -6.82
N GLN A 559 -26.06 -23.36 -8.16
CA GLN A 559 -26.82 -24.22 -9.09
C GLN A 559 -26.60 -25.72 -8.84
N LYS A 560 -25.39 -26.13 -8.46
CA LYS A 560 -25.07 -27.52 -8.15
C LYS A 560 -25.71 -28.02 -6.85
N LEU A 561 -26.14 -27.13 -5.98
CA LEU A 561 -26.80 -27.45 -4.69
C LEU A 561 -28.32 -27.57 -4.81
N ASN A 562 -28.90 -27.02 -5.85
CA ASN A 562 -30.35 -27.11 -6.16
C ASN A 562 -30.65 -28.33 -7.02
#